data_26ac09aa389c9a25e6b1208ed6b51927
#
_entry.id   26ac09aa389c9a25e6b1208ed6b51927
#
_cell.length_a   1.000
_cell.length_b   1.000
_cell.length_c   1.000
_cell.angle_alpha   90.00
_cell.angle_beta   90.00
_cell.angle_gamma   90.00
#
_symmetry.space_group_name_H-M   'P 1'
#
loop_
_entity.id
_entity.type
_entity.pdbx_description
1 polymer ?
#
loop_
_entity_poly.entity_id
_entity_poly.type
_entity_poly.pdbx_seq_one_letter_code
_entity_poly.pdbx_strand_id
1 'polypeptide(L)'
;MIRFFIILLVFLPLSGIWADERIQVREIRYYELSKGFRTVIETNGIVEFTKGQLKNPERLFFDIKKASLNKELKREYILNSNIVNKIRIGQFDSVTVRIVFELIKSNYEFKVIQIEDPFRLVIDIYLSEETQKQTESQIEKSQNNKSNIKRKIVIDPGHGGKDPGAIGHRGLMEKDVVLDIALKVKDLFKKEPNYEIILTREKDIFIPLNERTEIANRGGADLFLSIHTNASTNNYAKGIETYILNWTDDEEAIRVAARENAISLKRMKELKGELGFMLASLEREAKRDDSVKLAGYIHNSMVEKLKKDFSRYDNGVKQALFYVLVGAQMPSCLLEISYISNPEEEILLSQETYRMQIAQAIVDGIKNYFSKSYQIREVKYTNHFIVRENSKKTNNKKNKIKKL
;
A
#
# COMPACT_ATOMS: atom_id res chain seq x y z
N MET A 1 -7.34 47.96 -69.93
CA MET A 1 -7.74 46.57 -69.60
C MET A 1 -7.45 46.31 -68.13
N ILE A 2 -8.49 46.44 -67.32
CA ILE A 2 -8.38 46.22 -65.84
C ILE A 2 -8.88 44.81 -65.54
N ARG A 3 -8.01 43.93 -65.06
CA ARG A 3 -8.38 42.57 -64.67
C ARG A 3 -8.81 42.56 -63.21
N PHE A 4 -10.09 42.30 -62.96
CA PHE A 4 -10.63 42.01 -61.61
C PHE A 4 -10.25 40.60 -61.22
N PHE A 5 -9.52 40.47 -60.08
CA PHE A 5 -9.33 39.20 -59.39
C PHE A 5 -10.48 39.02 -58.40
N ILE A 6 -11.34 38.04 -58.63
CA ILE A 6 -12.36 37.60 -57.69
C ILE A 6 -11.66 36.62 -56.70
N ILE A 7 -11.47 37.03 -55.42
CA ILE A 7 -11.02 36.13 -54.35
C ILE A 7 -12.26 35.39 -53.85
N LEU A 8 -12.33 34.10 -54.17
CA LEU A 8 -13.34 33.19 -53.62
C LEU A 8 -12.94 32.79 -52.20
N LEU A 9 -13.56 33.38 -51.17
CA LEU A 9 -13.41 33.00 -49.75
C LEU A 9 -14.19 31.69 -49.53
N VAL A 10 -13.48 30.57 -49.50
CA VAL A 10 -14.04 29.27 -49.09
C VAL A 10 -14.16 29.28 -47.57
N PHE A 11 -15.39 29.45 -47.08
CA PHE A 11 -15.74 29.19 -45.70
C PHE A 11 -15.73 27.66 -45.48
N LEU A 12 -14.64 27.14 -44.91
CA LEU A 12 -14.64 25.79 -44.31
C LEU A 12 -15.39 25.88 -42.99
N PRO A 13 -16.44 25.08 -42.79
CA PRO A 13 -17.04 25.00 -41.46
C PRO A 13 -15.99 24.41 -40.49
N LEU A 14 -15.57 25.19 -39.52
CA LEU A 14 -14.91 24.64 -38.32
C LEU A 14 -15.92 23.69 -37.65
N SER A 15 -15.85 22.41 -37.98
CA SER A 15 -16.46 21.38 -37.14
C SER A 15 -15.73 21.42 -35.82
N GLY A 16 -16.25 22.23 -34.87
CA GLY A 16 -15.82 22.20 -33.49
C GLY A 16 -15.94 20.77 -33.01
N ILE A 17 -14.79 20.16 -32.65
CA ILE A 17 -14.77 18.93 -31.89
C ILE A 17 -15.31 19.35 -30.52
N TRP A 18 -16.63 19.17 -30.34
CA TRP A 18 -17.24 19.29 -28.99
C TRP A 18 -16.61 18.20 -28.17
N ALA A 19 -15.65 18.55 -27.33
CA ALA A 19 -15.18 17.66 -26.29
C ALA A 19 -16.42 17.26 -25.47
N ASP A 20 -16.65 15.97 -25.32
CA ASP A 20 -17.73 15.44 -24.49
C ASP A 20 -17.49 15.93 -23.03
N GLU A 21 -18.27 16.95 -22.63
CA GLU A 21 -18.17 17.56 -21.27
C GLU A 21 -18.55 16.60 -20.16
N ARG A 22 -18.87 15.34 -20.49
CA ARG A 22 -19.26 14.33 -19.50
C ARG A 22 -18.06 13.90 -18.66
N ILE A 23 -18.30 13.75 -17.38
CA ILE A 23 -17.36 13.14 -16.46
C ILE A 23 -17.09 11.70 -16.91
N GLN A 24 -15.83 11.35 -17.09
CA GLN A 24 -15.42 9.99 -17.46
C GLN A 24 -15.05 9.19 -16.21
N VAL A 25 -15.76 8.10 -15.95
CA VAL A 25 -15.35 7.11 -14.96
C VAL A 25 -14.27 6.24 -15.57
N ARG A 26 -13.02 6.36 -15.06
CA ARG A 26 -11.81 5.80 -15.63
C ARG A 26 -11.42 4.49 -15.02
N GLU A 27 -11.52 4.39 -13.67
CA GLU A 27 -11.06 3.25 -12.90
C GLU A 27 -11.90 3.06 -11.64
N ILE A 28 -12.01 1.80 -11.19
CA ILE A 28 -12.56 1.45 -9.88
C ILE A 28 -11.57 0.56 -9.16
N ARG A 29 -11.21 0.96 -7.96
CA ARG A 29 -10.41 0.21 -7.01
C ARG A 29 -11.20 -0.03 -5.73
N TYR A 30 -10.93 -1.12 -5.03
CA TYR A 30 -11.62 -1.44 -3.80
C TYR A 30 -10.68 -2.12 -2.80
N TYR A 31 -10.98 -1.92 -1.51
CA TYR A 31 -10.15 -2.38 -0.41
C TYR A 31 -11.03 -2.86 0.73
N GLU A 32 -10.66 -4.00 1.33
CA GLU A 32 -11.23 -4.42 2.61
C GLU A 32 -10.60 -3.55 3.70
N LEU A 33 -11.43 -2.87 4.47
CA LEU A 33 -11.02 -2.21 5.69
C LEU A 33 -11.31 -3.15 6.86
N SER A 34 -10.75 -2.88 8.00
CA SER A 34 -10.96 -3.73 9.18
C SER A 34 -12.39 -3.80 9.67
N LYS A 35 -13.09 -2.70 9.59
CA LYS A 35 -14.49 -2.57 10.01
C LYS A 35 -15.35 -2.08 8.85
N GLY A 36 -14.85 -2.16 7.61
CA GLY A 36 -15.50 -1.58 6.46
C GLY A 36 -14.97 -2.07 5.13
N PHE A 37 -15.50 -1.47 4.08
CA PHE A 37 -15.11 -1.71 2.71
C PHE A 37 -15.00 -0.37 1.99
N ARG A 38 -13.87 -0.09 1.37
CA ARG A 38 -13.61 1.15 0.61
C ARG A 38 -13.64 0.89 -0.88
N THR A 39 -14.30 1.77 -1.60
CA THR A 39 -14.21 1.83 -3.08
C THR A 39 -13.72 3.21 -3.48
N VAL A 40 -12.75 3.25 -4.37
CA VAL A 40 -12.21 4.46 -4.97
C VAL A 40 -12.55 4.46 -6.46
N ILE A 41 -13.23 5.49 -6.91
CA ILE A 41 -13.66 5.67 -8.29
C ILE A 41 -12.88 6.86 -8.84
N GLU A 42 -12.01 6.62 -9.81
CA GLU A 42 -11.24 7.66 -10.46
C GLU A 42 -12.02 8.28 -11.61
N THR A 43 -12.01 9.61 -11.66
CA THR A 43 -12.74 10.39 -12.67
C THR A 43 -11.84 11.47 -13.27
N ASN A 44 -12.33 12.20 -14.26
CA ASN A 44 -11.63 13.35 -14.84
C ASN A 44 -12.13 14.72 -14.33
N GLY A 45 -12.98 14.71 -13.30
CA GLY A 45 -13.52 15.92 -12.69
C GLY A 45 -14.36 15.60 -11.47
N ILE A 46 -14.82 16.64 -10.76
CA ILE A 46 -15.74 16.54 -9.61
C ILE A 46 -17.08 15.97 -10.09
N VAL A 47 -17.60 14.98 -9.35
CA VAL A 47 -18.85 14.30 -9.71
C VAL A 47 -20.07 14.83 -8.94
N GLU A 48 -21.19 15.01 -9.66
CA GLU A 48 -22.49 15.08 -9.05
C GLU A 48 -23.09 13.69 -8.99
N PHE A 49 -23.59 13.27 -7.82
CA PHE A 49 -24.18 11.95 -7.68
C PHE A 49 -25.44 11.95 -6.82
N THR A 50 -26.29 10.96 -7.08
CA THR A 50 -27.40 10.58 -6.17
C THR A 50 -27.16 9.16 -5.68
N LYS A 51 -27.78 8.80 -4.55
CA LYS A 51 -27.64 7.51 -3.91
C LYS A 51 -29.00 6.93 -3.56
N GLY A 52 -29.06 5.61 -3.47
CA GLY A 52 -30.27 4.92 -3.04
C GLY A 52 -29.98 3.49 -2.59
N GLN A 53 -31.00 2.88 -2.01
CA GLN A 53 -30.98 1.53 -1.46
C GLN A 53 -32.06 0.68 -2.10
N LEU A 54 -31.78 -0.60 -2.29
CA LEU A 54 -32.73 -1.60 -2.77
C LEU A 54 -32.63 -2.83 -1.87
N LYS A 55 -33.74 -3.46 -1.57
CA LYS A 55 -33.83 -4.68 -0.74
C LYS A 55 -34.03 -5.91 -1.63
N ASN A 56 -33.68 -7.07 -1.11
CA ASN A 56 -33.87 -8.39 -1.72
C ASN A 56 -33.17 -8.58 -3.10
N PRO A 57 -31.85 -8.72 -3.19
CA PRO A 57 -30.86 -8.61 -2.10
C PRO A 57 -30.59 -7.14 -1.70
N GLU A 58 -29.97 -6.97 -0.52
CA GLU A 58 -29.61 -5.64 -0.02
C GLU A 58 -28.56 -5.01 -0.93
N ARG A 59 -28.85 -3.82 -1.46
CA ARG A 59 -27.98 -3.10 -2.41
C ARG A 59 -27.95 -1.62 -2.10
N LEU A 60 -26.76 -1.06 -2.12
CA LEU A 60 -26.48 0.37 -2.12
C LEU A 60 -26.07 0.77 -3.52
N PHE A 61 -26.61 1.84 -4.08
CA PHE A 61 -26.20 2.32 -5.38
C PHE A 61 -25.90 3.81 -5.40
N PHE A 62 -25.04 4.21 -6.33
CA PHE A 62 -24.67 5.60 -6.61
C PHE A 62 -24.82 5.85 -8.11
N ASP A 63 -25.55 6.91 -8.45
CA ASP A 63 -25.74 7.39 -9.81
C ASP A 63 -24.90 8.64 -10.03
N ILE A 64 -23.81 8.50 -10.74
CA ILE A 64 -22.95 9.60 -11.15
C ILE A 64 -23.59 10.28 -12.36
N LYS A 65 -23.93 11.56 -12.21
CA LYS A 65 -24.64 12.36 -13.22
C LYS A 65 -23.67 12.95 -14.24
N LYS A 66 -24.17 13.21 -15.46
CA LYS A 66 -23.40 13.73 -16.58
C LYS A 66 -22.11 12.95 -16.80
N ALA A 67 -22.19 11.62 -16.68
CA ALA A 67 -21.04 10.73 -16.71
C ALA A 67 -21.11 9.70 -17.81
N SER A 68 -19.95 9.33 -18.32
CA SER A 68 -19.73 8.23 -19.24
C SER A 68 -18.77 7.21 -18.64
N LEU A 69 -18.95 5.97 -19.00
CA LEU A 69 -18.16 4.85 -18.49
C LEU A 69 -17.09 4.46 -19.52
N ASN A 70 -15.83 4.37 -19.08
CA ASN A 70 -14.76 3.82 -19.92
C ASN A 70 -15.16 2.42 -20.41
N LYS A 71 -15.05 2.19 -21.73
CA LYS A 71 -15.44 0.92 -22.37
C LYS A 71 -14.61 -0.27 -21.89
N GLU A 72 -13.37 -0.05 -21.51
CA GLU A 72 -12.42 -1.06 -21.03
C GLU A 72 -12.66 -1.46 -19.59
N LEU A 73 -13.44 -0.69 -18.83
CA LEU A 73 -13.67 -0.94 -17.43
C LEU A 73 -14.49 -2.23 -17.23
N LYS A 74 -14.02 -3.13 -16.37
CA LYS A 74 -14.75 -4.33 -15.97
C LYS A 74 -16.10 -3.96 -15.35
N ARG A 75 -17.17 -4.65 -15.75
CA ARG A 75 -18.55 -4.32 -15.35
C ARG A 75 -19.01 -4.94 -14.03
N GLU A 76 -18.33 -5.97 -13.59
CA GLU A 76 -18.68 -6.72 -12.41
C GLU A 76 -17.42 -7.20 -11.67
N TYR A 77 -17.42 -7.05 -10.34
CA TYR A 77 -16.39 -7.51 -9.43
C TYR A 77 -17.03 -8.40 -8.38
N ILE A 78 -16.74 -9.70 -8.40
CA ILE A 78 -17.14 -10.65 -7.35
C ILE A 78 -16.07 -10.58 -6.26
N LEU A 79 -16.48 -10.41 -5.01
CA LEU A 79 -15.61 -10.11 -3.90
C LEU A 79 -15.68 -11.21 -2.84
N ASN A 80 -14.56 -11.42 -2.17
CA ASN A 80 -14.51 -12.26 -0.96
C ASN A 80 -14.41 -11.35 0.28
N SER A 81 -15.46 -10.55 0.49
CA SER A 81 -15.55 -9.57 1.57
C SER A 81 -16.67 -9.96 2.54
N ASN A 82 -16.56 -9.52 3.78
CA ASN A 82 -17.60 -9.74 4.79
C ASN A 82 -18.73 -8.69 4.75
N ILE A 83 -18.63 -7.69 3.88
CA ILE A 83 -19.55 -6.55 3.79
C ILE A 83 -20.18 -6.46 2.40
N VAL A 84 -19.35 -6.53 1.35
CA VAL A 84 -19.78 -6.38 -0.04
C VAL A 84 -19.53 -7.68 -0.79
N ASN A 85 -20.59 -8.32 -1.28
CA ASN A 85 -20.51 -9.53 -2.07
C ASN A 85 -20.06 -9.24 -3.52
N LYS A 86 -20.56 -8.12 -4.07
CA LYS A 86 -20.37 -7.79 -5.47
C LYS A 86 -20.43 -6.29 -5.71
N ILE A 87 -19.59 -5.79 -6.63
CA ILE A 87 -19.74 -4.45 -7.21
C ILE A 87 -20.13 -4.61 -8.68
N ARG A 88 -21.16 -3.88 -9.12
CA ARG A 88 -21.51 -3.75 -10.53
C ARG A 88 -21.46 -2.30 -10.95
N ILE A 89 -20.99 -2.07 -12.16
CA ILE A 89 -20.97 -0.73 -12.75
C ILE A 89 -21.50 -0.79 -14.18
N GLY A 90 -22.32 0.17 -14.54
CA GLY A 90 -22.90 0.25 -15.86
C GLY A 90 -23.33 1.66 -16.25
N GLN A 91 -23.43 1.89 -17.55
CA GLN A 91 -24.13 3.05 -18.06
C GLN A 91 -25.62 2.82 -17.86
N PHE A 92 -26.24 3.56 -16.95
CA PHE A 92 -27.64 3.40 -16.58
C PHE A 92 -28.58 4.04 -17.62
N ASP A 93 -28.20 5.23 -18.10
CA ASP A 93 -28.80 5.93 -19.22
C ASP A 93 -27.72 6.70 -20.00
N SER A 94 -28.08 7.50 -20.97
CA SER A 94 -27.13 8.21 -21.86
C SER A 94 -26.16 9.14 -21.10
N VAL A 95 -26.51 9.57 -19.87
CA VAL A 95 -25.76 10.57 -19.10
C VAL A 95 -25.51 10.16 -17.63
N THR A 96 -25.86 8.94 -17.24
CA THR A 96 -25.73 8.46 -15.86
C THR A 96 -24.94 7.16 -15.81
N VAL A 97 -23.91 7.12 -15.00
CA VAL A 97 -23.18 5.89 -14.64
C VAL A 97 -23.68 5.43 -13.28
N ARG A 98 -24.15 4.18 -13.19
CA ARG A 98 -24.60 3.57 -11.93
C ARG A 98 -23.59 2.58 -11.41
N ILE A 99 -23.26 2.72 -10.12
CA ILE A 99 -22.43 1.79 -9.36
C ILE A 99 -23.30 1.15 -8.29
N VAL A 100 -23.32 -0.17 -8.24
CA VAL A 100 -24.17 -0.95 -7.31
C VAL A 100 -23.27 -1.84 -6.45
N PHE A 101 -23.42 -1.72 -5.14
CA PHE A 101 -22.83 -2.59 -4.14
C PHE A 101 -23.91 -3.58 -3.67
N GLU A 102 -23.71 -4.86 -3.85
CA GLU A 102 -24.53 -5.90 -3.28
C GLU A 102 -23.97 -6.26 -1.90
N LEU A 103 -24.74 -6.02 -0.86
CA LEU A 103 -24.30 -6.11 0.52
C LEU A 103 -24.69 -7.45 1.14
N ILE A 104 -23.83 -7.97 2.02
CA ILE A 104 -24.07 -9.22 2.74
C ILE A 104 -25.02 -9.01 3.92
N LYS A 105 -25.01 -7.81 4.52
CA LYS A 105 -25.82 -7.45 5.68
C LYS A 105 -26.59 -6.16 5.42
N SER A 106 -27.74 -6.02 6.08
CA SER A 106 -28.62 -4.85 5.95
C SER A 106 -28.25 -3.68 6.88
N ASN A 107 -27.54 -3.97 7.98
CA ASN A 107 -27.15 -2.94 8.96
C ASN A 107 -25.75 -2.41 8.64
N TYR A 108 -25.73 -1.37 7.81
CA TYR A 108 -24.50 -0.70 7.39
C TYR A 108 -24.66 0.82 7.40
N GLU A 109 -23.55 1.48 7.54
CA GLU A 109 -23.37 2.91 7.35
C GLU A 109 -22.41 3.14 6.20
N PHE A 110 -22.46 4.31 5.57
CA PHE A 110 -21.49 4.64 4.54
C PHE A 110 -21.11 6.12 4.58
N LYS A 111 -19.90 6.40 4.13
CA LYS A 111 -19.34 7.73 3.98
C LYS A 111 -18.88 7.92 2.54
N VAL A 112 -19.12 9.12 2.00
CA VAL A 112 -18.65 9.48 0.65
C VAL A 112 -17.75 10.71 0.77
N ILE A 113 -16.58 10.64 0.11
CA ILE A 113 -15.57 11.69 0.10
C ILE A 113 -15.23 11.95 -1.36
N GLN A 114 -15.14 13.23 -1.77
CA GLN A 114 -14.58 13.62 -3.05
C GLN A 114 -13.18 14.22 -2.84
N ILE A 115 -12.24 13.79 -3.67
CA ILE A 115 -10.86 14.28 -3.71
C ILE A 115 -10.67 14.97 -5.07
N GLU A 116 -10.05 16.15 -5.09
CA GLU A 116 -9.94 16.98 -6.29
C GLU A 116 -8.62 16.77 -7.06
N ASP A 117 -7.57 16.33 -6.40
CA ASP A 117 -6.27 16.09 -7.06
C ASP A 117 -5.63 14.78 -6.55
N PRO A 118 -5.62 13.73 -7.38
CA PRO A 118 -6.43 13.52 -8.58
C PRO A 118 -7.91 13.33 -8.25
N PHE A 119 -8.81 13.60 -9.21
CA PHE A 119 -10.27 13.51 -9.00
C PHE A 119 -10.70 12.08 -8.67
N ARG A 120 -11.25 11.89 -7.46
CA ARG A 120 -11.71 10.59 -6.96
C ARG A 120 -12.99 10.72 -6.14
N LEU A 121 -13.91 9.80 -6.35
CA LEU A 121 -15.03 9.57 -5.45
C LEU A 121 -14.71 8.35 -4.60
N VAL A 122 -14.57 8.54 -3.30
CA VAL A 122 -14.28 7.48 -2.32
C VAL A 122 -15.58 7.14 -1.59
N ILE A 123 -15.96 5.88 -1.58
CA ILE A 123 -17.13 5.35 -0.90
C ILE A 123 -16.67 4.33 0.13
N ASP A 124 -16.88 4.64 1.41
CA ASP A 124 -16.60 3.75 2.53
C ASP A 124 -17.91 3.19 3.07
N ILE A 125 -18.02 1.87 3.17
CA ILE A 125 -19.18 1.15 3.70
C ILE A 125 -18.74 0.43 4.98
N TYR A 126 -19.46 0.65 6.09
CA TYR A 126 -19.14 0.09 7.42
C TYR A 126 -20.34 -0.70 7.95
N LEU A 127 -20.08 -1.71 8.78
CA LEU A 127 -21.15 -2.28 9.59
C LEU A 127 -21.56 -1.27 10.67
N SER A 128 -22.87 -1.15 10.96
CA SER A 128 -23.36 -0.27 12.03
C SER A 128 -22.77 -0.67 13.39
N GLU A 129 -22.66 0.28 14.34
CA GLU A 129 -22.06 0.04 15.66
C GLU A 129 -22.74 -1.10 16.44
N GLU A 130 -24.06 -1.26 16.32
CA GLU A 130 -24.78 -2.39 16.94
C GLU A 130 -24.35 -3.74 16.34
N THR A 131 -24.19 -3.79 15.03
CA THR A 131 -23.72 -5.00 14.33
C THR A 131 -22.26 -5.26 14.60
N GLN A 132 -21.44 -4.21 14.78
CA GLN A 132 -20.04 -4.33 15.18
C GLN A 132 -19.93 -4.95 16.58
N LYS A 133 -20.67 -4.48 17.57
CA LYS A 133 -20.70 -5.04 18.93
C LYS A 133 -21.18 -6.49 18.97
N GLN A 134 -22.23 -6.83 18.20
CA GLN A 134 -22.69 -8.21 18.07
C GLN A 134 -21.67 -9.10 17.35
N THR A 135 -21.02 -8.59 16.34
CA THR A 135 -19.94 -9.30 15.62
C THR A 135 -18.70 -9.44 16.50
N GLU A 136 -18.33 -8.41 17.25
CA GLU A 136 -17.21 -8.44 18.22
C GLU A 136 -17.50 -9.43 19.35
N SER A 137 -18.70 -9.43 19.94
CA SER A 137 -19.09 -10.41 20.97
C SER A 137 -19.17 -11.85 20.44
N GLN A 138 -19.52 -12.04 19.17
CA GLN A 138 -19.46 -13.34 18.51
C GLN A 138 -18.05 -13.72 18.13
N ILE A 139 -17.20 -12.76 17.74
CA ILE A 139 -15.77 -12.95 17.47
C ILE A 139 -15.02 -13.22 18.78
N GLU A 140 -15.34 -12.52 19.88
CA GLU A 140 -14.78 -12.81 21.20
C GLU A 140 -15.18 -14.21 21.71
N LYS A 141 -16.45 -14.62 21.53
CA LYS A 141 -16.87 -15.99 21.80
C LYS A 141 -16.25 -17.01 20.84
N SER A 142 -15.99 -16.63 19.57
CA SER A 142 -15.28 -17.47 18.60
C SER A 142 -13.76 -17.42 18.80
N GLN A 143 -13.21 -16.33 19.34
CA GLN A 143 -11.78 -16.20 19.66
C GLN A 143 -11.41 -16.98 20.91
N ASN A 144 -12.32 -17.15 21.87
CA ASN A 144 -12.14 -18.14 22.94
C ASN A 144 -12.11 -19.59 22.43
N ASN A 145 -12.67 -19.85 21.23
CA ASN A 145 -12.53 -21.13 20.51
C ASN A 145 -11.48 -21.10 19.37
N LYS A 146 -10.95 -19.91 18.98
CA LYS A 146 -9.91 -19.71 17.96
C LYS A 146 -8.54 -19.36 18.53
N SER A 147 -8.27 -19.73 19.77
CA SER A 147 -7.00 -19.49 20.45
C SER A 147 -5.76 -20.16 19.81
N ASN A 148 -5.80 -20.52 18.52
CA ASN A 148 -4.69 -21.21 17.85
C ASN A 148 -4.31 -20.70 16.45
N ILE A 149 -4.85 -19.59 15.95
CA ILE A 149 -4.37 -19.05 14.66
C ILE A 149 -3.18 -18.14 14.95
N LYS A 150 -1.97 -18.67 14.77
CA LYS A 150 -0.73 -17.93 14.87
C LYS A 150 -0.54 -17.03 13.65
N ARG A 151 -0.01 -15.81 13.87
CA ARG A 151 0.49 -14.96 12.80
C ARG A 151 1.74 -15.55 12.19
N LYS A 152 1.70 -15.89 10.92
CA LYS A 152 2.84 -16.47 10.21
C LYS A 152 3.71 -15.38 9.60
N ILE A 153 4.96 -15.33 10.02
CA ILE A 153 5.93 -14.33 9.60
C ILE A 153 7.07 -15.06 8.92
N VAL A 154 7.33 -14.71 7.67
CA VAL A 154 8.50 -15.20 6.97
C VAL A 154 9.59 -14.15 7.02
N ILE A 155 10.75 -14.54 7.56
CA ILE A 155 11.97 -13.75 7.59
C ILE A 155 12.97 -14.39 6.64
N ASP A 156 13.50 -13.57 5.75
CA ASP A 156 14.44 -13.95 4.72
C ASP A 156 15.82 -13.36 5.04
N PRO A 157 16.74 -14.12 5.63
CA PRO A 157 18.14 -13.69 5.69
C PRO A 157 18.75 -13.71 4.29
N GLY A 158 19.12 -12.54 3.76
CA GLY A 158 19.67 -12.41 2.41
C GLY A 158 20.89 -13.29 2.15
N HIS A 159 21.21 -13.52 0.88
CA HIS A 159 22.39 -14.29 0.46
C HIS A 159 22.46 -15.73 0.99
N GLY A 160 23.66 -16.29 1.11
CA GLY A 160 23.91 -17.62 1.68
C GLY A 160 24.65 -18.57 0.74
N GLY A 161 25.32 -19.56 1.29
CA GLY A 161 26.14 -20.54 0.56
C GLY A 161 27.24 -19.89 -0.27
N LYS A 162 27.17 -20.06 -1.59
CA LYS A 162 28.12 -19.49 -2.55
C LYS A 162 28.04 -17.96 -2.70
N ASP A 163 26.97 -17.35 -2.22
CA ASP A 163 26.75 -15.91 -2.27
C ASP A 163 27.04 -15.30 -0.88
N PRO A 164 28.22 -14.66 -0.69
CA PRO A 164 28.57 -14.07 0.59
C PRO A 164 27.79 -12.77 0.91
N GLY A 165 27.13 -12.15 -0.11
CA GLY A 165 26.69 -10.77 -0.04
C GLY A 165 27.85 -9.79 -0.03
N ALA A 166 27.67 -8.62 0.57
CA ALA A 166 28.73 -7.67 0.77
C ALA A 166 29.74 -8.18 1.84
N ILE A 167 31.01 -7.80 1.67
CA ILE A 167 32.08 -8.17 2.60
C ILE A 167 32.69 -6.88 3.15
N GLY A 168 32.73 -6.79 4.46
CA GLY A 168 33.33 -5.67 5.18
C GLY A 168 34.87 -5.64 5.04
N HIS A 169 35.50 -4.54 5.45
CA HIS A 169 36.94 -4.34 5.37
C HIS A 169 37.73 -5.35 6.21
N ARG A 170 37.13 -5.93 7.23
CA ARG A 170 37.74 -6.93 8.14
C ARG A 170 37.32 -8.35 7.78
N GLY A 171 36.62 -8.52 6.65
CA GLY A 171 36.19 -9.82 6.16
C GLY A 171 34.88 -10.32 6.73
N LEU A 172 34.11 -9.48 7.47
CA LEU A 172 32.78 -9.84 7.92
C LEU A 172 31.86 -10.01 6.70
N MET A 173 31.18 -11.15 6.60
CA MET A 173 30.30 -11.45 5.48
C MET A 173 28.83 -11.10 5.83
N GLU A 174 28.14 -10.47 4.92
CA GLU A 174 26.72 -10.12 5.08
C GLU A 174 25.87 -11.35 5.39
N LYS A 175 26.03 -12.43 4.62
CA LYS A 175 25.28 -13.68 4.79
C LYS A 175 25.27 -14.23 6.21
N ASP A 176 26.40 -14.06 6.93
CA ASP A 176 26.56 -14.58 8.32
C ASP A 176 25.86 -13.65 9.31
N VAL A 177 26.00 -12.34 9.13
CA VAL A 177 25.36 -11.32 9.98
C VAL A 177 23.85 -11.44 9.91
N VAL A 178 23.29 -11.49 8.70
CA VAL A 178 21.82 -11.50 8.52
C VAL A 178 21.20 -12.83 8.97
N LEU A 179 21.93 -13.94 8.81
CA LEU A 179 21.50 -15.24 9.33
C LEU A 179 21.45 -15.25 10.87
N ASP A 180 22.50 -14.75 11.53
CA ASP A 180 22.53 -14.66 12.98
C ASP A 180 21.39 -13.79 13.54
N ILE A 181 21.13 -12.64 12.91
CA ILE A 181 20.00 -11.75 13.28
C ILE A 181 18.66 -12.45 13.09
N ALA A 182 18.43 -13.11 11.94
CA ALA A 182 17.19 -13.82 11.68
C ALA A 182 16.94 -14.95 12.69
N LEU A 183 17.97 -15.71 13.04
CA LEU A 183 17.89 -16.73 14.09
C LEU A 183 17.54 -16.12 15.46
N LYS A 184 18.15 -14.99 15.83
CA LYS A 184 17.82 -14.26 17.06
C LYS A 184 16.37 -13.76 17.07
N VAL A 185 15.87 -13.24 15.95
CA VAL A 185 14.44 -12.85 15.82
C VAL A 185 13.55 -14.06 16.03
N LYS A 186 13.85 -15.19 15.41
CA LYS A 186 13.10 -16.44 15.60
C LYS A 186 13.10 -16.88 17.06
N ASP A 187 14.24 -16.80 17.72
CA ASP A 187 14.37 -17.19 19.15
C ASP A 187 13.59 -16.27 20.09
N LEU A 188 13.59 -14.97 19.83
CA LEU A 188 12.81 -14.00 20.60
C LEU A 188 11.30 -14.28 20.50
N PHE A 189 10.82 -14.68 19.32
CA PHE A 189 9.42 -15.03 19.12
C PHE A 189 8.99 -16.38 19.72
N LYS A 190 9.92 -17.25 20.13
CA LYS A 190 9.55 -18.50 20.84
C LYS A 190 8.71 -18.28 22.08
N LYS A 191 8.84 -17.12 22.71
CA LYS A 191 8.07 -16.71 23.90
C LYS A 191 6.70 -16.09 23.58
N GLU A 192 6.38 -15.93 22.30
CA GLU A 192 5.19 -15.25 21.81
C GLU A 192 4.24 -16.27 21.14
N PRO A 193 3.26 -16.84 21.86
CA PRO A 193 2.46 -17.98 21.38
C PRO A 193 1.62 -17.65 20.15
N ASN A 194 1.33 -16.37 19.90
CA ASN A 194 0.49 -15.90 18.80
C ASN A 194 1.25 -15.73 17.48
N TYR A 195 2.55 -16.06 17.44
CA TYR A 195 3.39 -15.90 16.27
C TYR A 195 4.07 -17.21 15.88
N GLU A 196 4.21 -17.42 14.59
CA GLU A 196 4.96 -18.49 13.98
C GLU A 196 5.99 -17.88 13.03
N ILE A 197 7.28 -18.10 13.29
CA ILE A 197 8.37 -17.57 12.49
C ILE A 197 8.96 -18.66 11.63
N ILE A 198 8.92 -18.42 10.32
CA ILE A 198 9.51 -19.27 9.29
C ILE A 198 10.70 -18.51 8.71
N LEU A 199 11.87 -19.12 8.69
CA LEU A 199 13.03 -18.56 8.00
C LEU A 199 13.12 -19.20 6.60
N THR A 200 13.47 -18.40 5.59
CA THR A 200 13.76 -18.95 4.25
C THR A 200 14.96 -19.88 4.30
N ARG A 201 15.96 -19.57 5.12
CA ARG A 201 17.10 -20.45 5.46
C ARG A 201 17.46 -20.36 6.94
N GLU A 202 17.88 -21.49 7.50
CA GLU A 202 18.39 -21.58 8.89
C GLU A 202 19.85 -21.99 8.94
N LYS A 203 20.46 -22.12 7.77
CA LYS A 203 21.87 -22.52 7.58
C LYS A 203 22.50 -21.68 6.48
N ASP A 204 23.83 -21.81 6.34
CA ASP A 204 24.57 -21.18 5.24
C ASP A 204 24.34 -21.95 3.93
N ILE A 205 23.17 -21.76 3.31
CA ILE A 205 22.77 -22.30 2.01
C ILE A 205 22.28 -21.18 1.11
N PHE A 206 22.49 -21.32 -0.20
CA PHE A 206 21.99 -20.40 -1.20
C PHE A 206 20.53 -20.73 -1.57
N ILE A 207 19.66 -19.72 -1.60
CA ILE A 207 18.28 -19.81 -2.08
C ILE A 207 18.08 -18.75 -3.16
N PRO A 208 17.61 -19.12 -4.37
CA PRO A 208 17.29 -18.18 -5.43
C PRO A 208 16.23 -17.15 -5.00
N LEU A 209 16.31 -15.92 -5.54
CA LEU A 209 15.45 -14.81 -5.11
C LEU A 209 13.94 -15.11 -5.24
N ASN A 210 13.52 -15.77 -6.34
CA ASN A 210 12.14 -16.14 -6.57
C ASN A 210 11.63 -17.21 -5.58
N GLU A 211 12.49 -18.14 -5.14
CA GLU A 211 12.10 -19.18 -4.19
C GLU A 211 11.81 -18.63 -2.80
N ARG A 212 12.42 -17.49 -2.40
CA ARG A 212 12.25 -16.86 -1.10
C ARG A 212 10.80 -16.39 -0.89
N THR A 213 10.22 -15.69 -1.87
CA THR A 213 8.80 -15.31 -1.83
C THR A 213 7.86 -16.49 -2.02
N GLU A 214 8.26 -17.51 -2.80
CA GLU A 214 7.47 -18.74 -2.92
C GLU A 214 7.33 -19.49 -1.59
N ILE A 215 8.39 -19.53 -0.76
CA ILE A 215 8.32 -20.09 0.61
C ILE A 215 7.27 -19.33 1.42
N ALA A 216 7.26 -17.99 1.36
CA ALA A 216 6.29 -17.18 2.07
C ALA A 216 4.85 -17.40 1.56
N ASN A 217 4.66 -17.44 0.25
CA ASN A 217 3.36 -17.66 -0.39
C ASN A 217 2.78 -19.04 -0.04
N ARG A 218 3.60 -20.10 -0.17
CA ARG A 218 3.20 -21.49 0.18
C ARG A 218 2.92 -21.64 1.67
N GLY A 219 3.69 -20.92 2.52
CA GLY A 219 3.48 -20.90 3.96
C GLY A 219 2.22 -20.16 4.39
N GLY A 220 1.56 -19.41 3.50
CA GLY A 220 0.44 -18.54 3.85
C GLY A 220 0.86 -17.47 4.85
N ALA A 221 1.99 -16.80 4.60
CA ALA A 221 2.55 -15.80 5.48
C ALA A 221 1.67 -14.54 5.58
N ASP A 222 1.56 -13.99 6.78
CA ASP A 222 0.88 -12.69 7.03
C ASP A 222 1.80 -11.50 6.72
N LEU A 223 3.14 -11.70 6.72
CA LEU A 223 4.14 -10.75 6.24
C LEU A 223 5.43 -11.44 5.80
N PHE A 224 6.19 -10.75 4.93
CA PHE A 224 7.52 -11.16 4.47
C PHE A 224 8.53 -10.03 4.73
N LEU A 225 9.64 -10.37 5.37
CA LEU A 225 10.71 -9.44 5.72
C LEU A 225 12.06 -9.98 5.27
N SER A 226 12.70 -9.33 4.29
CA SER A 226 14.08 -9.63 3.91
C SER A 226 15.05 -8.76 4.70
N ILE A 227 16.17 -9.35 5.17
CA ILE A 227 17.18 -8.68 5.99
C ILE A 227 18.50 -8.70 5.25
N HIS A 228 19.10 -7.53 5.08
CA HIS A 228 20.36 -7.25 4.39
C HIS A 228 21.24 -6.29 5.19
N THR A 229 22.51 -6.20 4.80
CA THR A 229 23.43 -5.13 5.21
C THR A 229 23.93 -4.39 3.99
N ASN A 230 23.67 -3.11 3.94
CA ASN A 230 24.01 -2.25 2.82
C ASN A 230 25.54 -2.17 2.58
N ALA A 231 25.92 -1.87 1.37
CA ALA A 231 27.31 -1.54 1.02
C ALA A 231 27.35 -0.40 -0.01
N SER A 232 28.35 0.47 0.14
CA SER A 232 28.59 1.59 -0.76
C SER A 232 30.08 1.67 -1.09
N THR A 233 30.41 2.19 -2.27
CA THR A 233 31.78 2.60 -2.60
C THR A 233 32.25 3.80 -1.78
N ASN A 234 31.31 4.54 -1.17
CA ASN A 234 31.59 5.56 -0.20
C ASN A 234 31.65 4.95 1.21
N ASN A 235 32.84 4.76 1.75
CA ASN A 235 33.06 4.18 3.08
C ASN A 235 32.51 5.03 4.25
N TYR A 236 32.05 6.26 3.99
CA TYR A 236 31.37 7.09 4.98
C TYR A 236 29.86 6.90 4.99
N ALA A 237 29.30 6.18 3.99
CA ALA A 237 27.89 5.85 4.00
C ALA A 237 27.56 4.99 5.23
N LYS A 238 26.49 5.32 5.93
CA LYS A 238 26.07 4.66 7.17
C LYS A 238 24.59 4.87 7.47
N GLY A 239 24.04 4.02 8.31
CA GLY A 239 22.66 4.16 8.80
C GLY A 239 21.74 3.04 8.36
N ILE A 240 20.46 3.25 8.62
CA ILE A 240 19.38 2.28 8.44
C ILE A 240 18.51 2.74 7.29
N GLU A 241 18.17 1.84 6.39
CA GLU A 241 17.21 2.03 5.31
C GLU A 241 16.19 0.92 5.29
N THR A 242 14.99 1.21 4.85
CA THR A 242 13.97 0.19 4.64
C THR A 242 13.33 0.38 3.28
N TYR A 243 13.18 -0.68 2.53
CA TYR A 243 12.69 -0.63 1.16
C TYR A 243 11.38 -1.39 0.99
N ILE A 244 10.47 -0.80 0.22
CA ILE A 244 9.30 -1.48 -0.33
C ILE A 244 9.46 -1.64 -1.84
N LEU A 245 8.79 -2.63 -2.40
CA LEU A 245 8.79 -2.85 -3.84
C LEU A 245 8.04 -1.72 -4.55
N ASN A 246 8.73 -0.97 -5.36
CA ASN A 246 8.18 -0.04 -6.35
C ASN A 246 9.29 0.44 -7.27
N TRP A 247 8.89 1.21 -8.30
CA TRP A 247 9.84 1.93 -9.12
C TRP A 247 10.28 3.23 -8.42
N THR A 248 11.53 3.65 -8.68
CA THR A 248 12.10 4.90 -8.17
C THR A 248 13.02 5.56 -9.20
N ASP A 249 13.20 6.87 -9.08
CA ASP A 249 14.23 7.65 -9.80
C ASP A 249 15.43 8.00 -8.90
N ASP A 250 15.43 7.56 -7.65
CA ASP A 250 16.55 7.70 -6.72
C ASP A 250 17.72 6.81 -7.18
N GLU A 251 18.79 7.43 -7.66
CA GLU A 251 19.98 6.75 -8.17
C GLU A 251 20.64 5.83 -7.14
N GLU A 252 20.64 6.19 -5.86
CA GLU A 252 21.22 5.37 -4.81
C GLU A 252 20.36 4.13 -4.54
N ALA A 253 19.05 4.30 -4.44
CA ALA A 253 18.12 3.20 -4.28
C ALA A 253 18.17 2.24 -5.48
N ILE A 254 18.37 2.76 -6.70
CA ILE A 254 18.55 1.96 -7.90
C ILE A 254 19.87 1.15 -7.83
N ARG A 255 20.96 1.73 -7.30
CA ARG A 255 22.25 1.02 -7.13
C ARG A 255 22.13 -0.10 -6.11
N VAL A 256 21.51 0.16 -4.96
CA VAL A 256 21.28 -0.86 -3.93
C VAL A 256 20.48 -2.02 -4.52
N ALA A 257 19.35 -1.73 -5.17
CA ALA A 257 18.52 -2.77 -5.78
C ALA A 257 19.24 -3.53 -6.90
N ALA A 258 20.07 -2.87 -7.72
CA ALA A 258 20.87 -3.54 -8.76
C ALA A 258 21.86 -4.54 -8.15
N ARG A 259 22.52 -4.17 -7.04
CA ARG A 259 23.42 -5.05 -6.31
C ARG A 259 22.69 -6.27 -5.77
N GLU A 260 21.59 -6.06 -5.06
CA GLU A 260 20.81 -7.15 -4.44
C GLU A 260 20.16 -8.08 -5.48
N ASN A 261 19.81 -7.53 -6.64
CA ASN A 261 19.30 -8.32 -7.76
C ASN A 261 20.39 -9.04 -8.56
N ALA A 262 21.68 -8.85 -8.21
CA ALA A 262 22.84 -9.37 -8.93
C ALA A 262 22.85 -8.99 -10.43
N ILE A 263 22.43 -7.76 -10.78
CA ILE A 263 22.43 -7.23 -12.15
C ILE A 263 23.21 -5.92 -12.24
N SER A 264 23.64 -5.57 -13.47
CA SER A 264 24.31 -4.29 -13.67
C SER A 264 23.37 -3.09 -13.50
N LEU A 265 23.89 -1.95 -13.05
CA LEU A 265 23.13 -0.70 -12.96
C LEU A 265 22.52 -0.30 -14.32
N LYS A 266 23.25 -0.55 -15.43
CA LYS A 266 22.74 -0.32 -16.78
C LYS A 266 21.46 -1.14 -17.02
N ARG A 267 21.50 -2.46 -16.75
CA ARG A 267 20.35 -3.34 -16.93
C ARG A 267 19.18 -2.94 -16.03
N MET A 268 19.45 -2.54 -14.78
CA MET A 268 18.42 -2.05 -13.88
C MET A 268 17.69 -0.81 -14.46
N LYS A 269 18.43 0.13 -15.07
CA LYS A 269 17.85 1.32 -15.70
C LYS A 269 17.05 0.99 -16.96
N GLU A 270 17.50 0.01 -17.76
CA GLU A 270 16.78 -0.45 -18.96
C GLU A 270 15.40 -1.05 -18.61
N LEU A 271 15.31 -1.77 -17.49
CA LEU A 271 14.06 -2.38 -17.01
C LEU A 271 12.95 -1.36 -16.69
N LYS A 272 13.28 -0.09 -16.54
CA LYS A 272 12.31 0.98 -16.30
C LYS A 272 11.17 1.01 -17.32
N GLY A 273 11.50 0.81 -18.61
CA GLY A 273 10.52 0.82 -19.70
C GLY A 273 9.71 -0.48 -19.81
N GLU A 274 10.33 -1.63 -19.51
CA GLU A 274 9.76 -2.95 -19.75
C GLU A 274 8.88 -3.44 -18.58
N LEU A 275 9.34 -3.20 -17.35
CA LEU A 275 8.70 -3.72 -16.12
C LEU A 275 7.80 -2.71 -15.41
N GLY A 276 7.93 -1.42 -15.67
CA GLY A 276 7.07 -0.41 -15.04
C GLY A 276 5.58 -0.67 -15.26
N PHE A 277 5.21 -1.12 -16.45
CA PHE A 277 3.83 -1.53 -16.77
C PHE A 277 3.44 -2.86 -16.09
N MET A 278 4.37 -3.82 -15.98
CA MET A 278 4.08 -5.11 -15.35
C MET A 278 3.95 -5.00 -13.82
N LEU A 279 4.78 -4.18 -13.18
CA LEU A 279 4.72 -3.98 -11.73
C LEU A 279 3.46 -3.22 -11.30
N ALA A 280 3.04 -2.20 -12.07
CA ALA A 280 1.80 -1.49 -11.83
C ALA A 280 0.57 -2.41 -11.92
N SER A 281 0.65 -3.49 -12.73
CA SER A 281 -0.43 -4.48 -12.88
C SER A 281 -0.39 -5.61 -11.84
N LEU A 282 0.77 -5.91 -11.24
CA LEU A 282 0.97 -7.03 -10.33
C LEU A 282 0.78 -6.67 -8.84
N GLU A 283 0.96 -5.40 -8.48
CA GLU A 283 0.75 -4.94 -7.11
C GLU A 283 -0.67 -4.42 -6.90
N ARG A 284 -1.44 -5.14 -6.12
CA ARG A 284 -2.67 -4.59 -5.55
C ARG A 284 -2.26 -3.42 -4.64
N GLU A 285 -2.77 -2.21 -4.88
CA GLU A 285 -2.45 -1.00 -4.08
C GLU A 285 -2.62 -1.22 -2.57
N ALA A 286 -3.63 -2.01 -2.14
CA ALA A 286 -3.83 -2.35 -0.74
C ALA A 286 -2.62 -3.06 -0.11
N LYS A 287 -1.97 -3.98 -0.85
CA LYS A 287 -0.75 -4.66 -0.40
C LYS A 287 0.41 -3.66 -0.27
N ARG A 288 0.52 -2.73 -1.21
CA ARG A 288 1.54 -1.68 -1.17
C ARG A 288 1.37 -0.77 0.05
N ASP A 289 0.14 -0.32 0.34
CA ASP A 289 -0.15 0.51 1.51
C ASP A 289 0.17 -0.21 2.82
N ASP A 290 -0.12 -1.50 2.90
CA ASP A 290 0.23 -2.31 4.08
C ASP A 290 1.75 -2.60 4.15
N SER A 291 2.43 -2.71 3.00
CA SER A 291 3.91 -2.78 2.96
C SER A 291 4.56 -1.47 3.43
N VAL A 292 4.00 -0.31 3.05
CA VAL A 292 4.46 1.01 3.55
C VAL A 292 4.31 1.10 5.07
N LYS A 293 3.17 0.68 5.61
CA LYS A 293 2.93 0.66 7.06
C LYS A 293 3.90 -0.29 7.77
N LEU A 294 4.05 -1.51 7.25
CA LEU A 294 4.99 -2.51 7.77
C LEU A 294 6.41 -1.94 7.83
N ALA A 295 6.89 -1.42 6.69
CA ALA A 295 8.21 -0.80 6.58
C ALA A 295 8.38 0.35 7.59
N GLY A 296 7.37 1.23 7.72
CA GLY A 296 7.38 2.34 8.67
C GLY A 296 7.48 1.88 10.13
N TYR A 297 6.70 0.87 10.54
CA TYR A 297 6.76 0.36 11.93
C TYR A 297 8.09 -0.30 12.25
N ILE A 298 8.63 -1.12 11.33
CA ILE A 298 9.91 -1.78 11.56
C ILE A 298 11.04 -0.75 11.55
N HIS A 299 11.08 0.13 10.56
CA HIS A 299 12.08 1.19 10.44
C HIS A 299 12.14 2.07 11.67
N ASN A 300 10.99 2.60 12.12
CA ASN A 300 10.92 3.45 13.31
C ASN A 300 11.41 2.70 14.56
N SER A 301 11.00 1.45 14.75
CA SER A 301 11.48 0.65 15.90
C SER A 301 13.00 0.42 15.86
N MET A 302 13.57 0.23 14.65
CA MET A 302 15.02 0.14 14.45
C MET A 302 15.72 1.44 14.81
N VAL A 303 15.24 2.56 14.26
CA VAL A 303 15.83 3.89 14.49
C VAL A 303 15.75 4.28 15.97
N GLU A 304 14.57 4.15 16.59
CA GLU A 304 14.36 4.50 18.00
C GLU A 304 15.30 3.73 18.93
N LYS A 305 15.41 2.41 18.70
CA LYS A 305 16.26 1.57 19.54
C LYS A 305 17.75 1.80 19.33
N LEU A 306 18.19 1.84 18.07
CA LEU A 306 19.62 1.91 17.74
C LEU A 306 20.19 3.34 17.79
N LYS A 307 19.35 4.38 17.61
CA LYS A 307 19.79 5.77 17.78
C LYS A 307 20.20 6.07 19.20
N LYS A 308 19.47 5.56 20.18
CA LYS A 308 19.74 5.79 21.60
C LYS A 308 21.10 5.26 22.03
N ASP A 309 21.40 4.02 21.60
CA ASP A 309 22.56 3.29 22.10
C ASP A 309 23.78 3.40 21.17
N PHE A 310 23.58 3.67 19.87
CA PHE A 310 24.63 3.62 18.85
C PHE A 310 24.66 4.80 17.90
N SER A 311 23.86 5.86 18.15
CA SER A 311 23.81 7.08 17.32
C SER A 311 23.61 6.79 15.83
N ARG A 312 22.70 5.84 15.50
CA ARG A 312 22.48 5.41 14.11
C ARG A 312 21.75 6.47 13.29
N TYR A 313 22.11 6.57 12.01
CA TYR A 313 21.49 7.48 11.07
C TYR A 313 20.20 6.88 10.51
N ASP A 314 19.20 7.74 10.39
CA ASP A 314 17.92 7.43 9.79
C ASP A 314 17.96 7.89 8.33
N ASN A 315 18.02 6.92 7.41
CA ASN A 315 18.00 7.19 5.97
C ASN A 315 16.60 6.93 5.37
N GLY A 316 15.61 6.62 6.20
CA GLY A 316 14.20 6.58 5.87
C GLY A 316 13.71 5.31 5.20
N VAL A 317 12.40 5.32 4.92
CA VAL A 317 11.73 4.32 4.11
C VAL A 317 11.75 4.77 2.65
N LYS A 318 12.27 3.90 1.78
CA LYS A 318 12.49 4.15 0.36
C LYS A 318 11.75 3.13 -0.52
N GLN A 319 11.86 3.30 -1.81
CA GLN A 319 11.26 2.42 -2.81
C GLN A 319 12.34 2.01 -3.81
N ALA A 320 12.34 0.73 -4.20
CA ALA A 320 13.15 0.26 -5.31
C ALA A 320 12.66 -1.11 -5.83
N LEU A 321 13.15 -1.50 -7.00
CA LEU A 321 12.79 -2.76 -7.65
C LEU A 321 13.65 -3.90 -7.11
N PHE A 322 13.33 -4.40 -5.93
CA PHE A 322 13.97 -5.59 -5.35
C PHE A 322 13.28 -6.87 -5.82
N TYR A 323 14.00 -7.73 -6.52
CA TYR A 323 13.44 -8.97 -7.07
C TYR A 323 12.95 -9.93 -5.97
N VAL A 324 13.60 -9.92 -4.81
CA VAL A 324 13.21 -10.73 -3.67
C VAL A 324 11.81 -10.35 -3.11
N LEU A 325 11.28 -9.18 -3.44
CA LEU A 325 9.94 -8.75 -3.05
C LEU A 325 8.90 -8.99 -4.15
N VAL A 326 9.35 -9.29 -5.38
CA VAL A 326 8.45 -9.55 -6.52
C VAL A 326 7.70 -10.86 -6.29
N GLY A 327 6.40 -10.84 -6.51
CA GLY A 327 5.54 -12.03 -6.36
C GLY A 327 5.09 -12.34 -4.93
N ALA A 328 5.56 -11.61 -3.91
CA ALA A 328 5.03 -11.74 -2.56
C ALA A 328 3.53 -11.42 -2.53
N GLN A 329 2.72 -12.27 -1.92
CA GLN A 329 1.25 -12.11 -1.83
C GLN A 329 0.79 -11.40 -0.54
N MET A 330 1.71 -11.12 0.37
CA MET A 330 1.51 -10.47 1.65
C MET A 330 2.28 -9.14 1.72
N PRO A 331 2.02 -8.26 2.72
CA PRO A 331 2.86 -7.10 3.00
C PRO A 331 4.34 -7.50 3.13
N SER A 332 5.21 -6.78 2.43
CA SER A 332 6.62 -7.15 2.33
C SER A 332 7.53 -5.93 2.30
N CYS A 333 8.71 -6.05 2.93
CA CYS A 333 9.77 -5.04 2.87
C CYS A 333 11.16 -5.68 2.99
N LEU A 334 12.18 -4.91 2.63
CA LEU A 334 13.58 -5.27 2.78
C LEU A 334 14.26 -4.26 3.72
N LEU A 335 14.99 -4.76 4.69
CA LEU A 335 15.77 -3.97 5.65
C LEU A 335 17.24 -3.97 5.25
N GLU A 336 17.82 -2.79 5.15
CA GLU A 336 19.26 -2.52 5.17
C GLU A 336 19.62 -2.01 6.57
N ILE A 337 20.08 -2.92 7.41
CA ILE A 337 20.19 -2.67 8.87
C ILE A 337 21.40 -1.82 9.27
N SER A 338 22.40 -1.72 8.42
CA SER A 338 23.65 -0.97 8.56
C SER A 338 24.45 -1.07 7.24
N TYR A 339 25.53 -0.32 7.11
CA TYR A 339 26.45 -0.44 5.98
C TYR A 339 27.68 -1.27 6.37
N ILE A 340 27.76 -2.52 5.93
CA ILE A 340 28.91 -3.40 6.23
C ILE A 340 30.21 -2.89 5.62
N SER A 341 30.14 -2.06 4.55
CA SER A 341 31.28 -1.38 3.95
C SER A 341 31.79 -0.18 4.76
N ASN A 342 31.06 0.24 5.81
CA ASN A 342 31.52 1.29 6.71
C ASN A 342 32.32 0.65 7.86
N PRO A 343 33.61 1.04 8.09
CA PRO A 343 34.45 0.39 9.10
C PRO A 343 33.90 0.47 10.53
N GLU A 344 33.19 1.58 10.89
CA GLU A 344 32.59 1.74 12.21
C GLU A 344 31.36 0.81 12.36
N GLU A 345 30.53 0.73 11.32
CA GLU A 345 29.34 -0.12 11.34
C GLU A 345 29.68 -1.61 11.24
N GLU A 346 30.75 -1.97 10.49
CA GLU A 346 31.27 -3.35 10.47
C GLU A 346 31.69 -3.81 11.88
N ILE A 347 32.38 -2.94 12.65
CA ILE A 347 32.73 -3.25 14.04
C ILE A 347 31.50 -3.52 14.88
N LEU A 348 30.45 -2.69 14.73
CA LEU A 348 29.20 -2.91 15.45
C LEU A 348 28.50 -4.20 15.01
N LEU A 349 28.41 -4.45 13.72
CA LEU A 349 27.82 -5.67 13.16
C LEU A 349 28.56 -6.94 13.63
N SER A 350 29.87 -6.86 13.91
CA SER A 350 30.63 -7.96 14.48
C SER A 350 30.27 -8.28 15.95
N GLN A 351 29.65 -7.32 16.67
CA GLN A 351 29.26 -7.49 18.07
C GLN A 351 27.92 -8.21 18.19
N GLU A 352 27.87 -9.27 18.98
CA GLU A 352 26.65 -10.01 19.24
C GLU A 352 25.57 -9.15 19.93
N THR A 353 25.96 -8.27 20.84
CA THR A 353 25.05 -7.34 21.52
C THR A 353 24.34 -6.40 20.55
N TYR A 354 25.03 -5.89 19.55
CA TYR A 354 24.44 -5.04 18.51
C TYR A 354 23.46 -5.82 17.65
N ARG A 355 23.82 -7.02 17.20
CA ARG A 355 22.91 -7.89 16.42
C ARG A 355 21.69 -8.31 17.24
N MET A 356 21.82 -8.54 18.54
CA MET A 356 20.68 -8.81 19.43
C MET A 356 19.74 -7.59 19.53
N GLN A 357 20.26 -6.38 19.62
CA GLN A 357 19.42 -5.18 19.65
C GLN A 357 18.69 -4.93 18.34
N ILE A 358 19.34 -5.22 17.21
CA ILE A 358 18.68 -5.22 15.89
C ILE A 358 17.53 -6.23 15.88
N ALA A 359 17.78 -7.45 16.29
CA ALA A 359 16.75 -8.50 16.36
C ALA A 359 15.56 -8.08 17.25
N GLN A 360 15.84 -7.48 18.41
CA GLN A 360 14.78 -6.98 19.29
C GLN A 360 13.99 -5.84 18.67
N ALA A 361 14.66 -4.92 17.97
CA ALA A 361 14.00 -3.82 17.25
C ALA A 361 13.07 -4.33 16.12
N ILE A 362 13.49 -5.35 15.39
CA ILE A 362 12.67 -6.03 14.39
C ILE A 362 11.43 -6.65 15.04
N VAL A 363 11.60 -7.38 16.15
CA VAL A 363 10.49 -7.97 16.91
C VAL A 363 9.50 -6.89 17.35
N ASP A 364 10.00 -5.80 17.94
CA ASP A 364 9.18 -4.68 18.40
C ASP A 364 8.41 -4.04 17.24
N GLY A 365 9.06 -3.84 16.08
CA GLY A 365 8.45 -3.31 14.86
C GLY A 365 7.34 -4.21 14.32
N ILE A 366 7.56 -5.50 14.25
CA ILE A 366 6.56 -6.49 13.82
C ILE A 366 5.35 -6.48 14.78
N LYS A 367 5.59 -6.51 16.09
CA LYS A 367 4.54 -6.44 17.10
C LYS A 367 3.76 -5.12 17.02
N ASN A 368 4.44 -4.00 16.81
CA ASN A 368 3.82 -2.70 16.60
C ASN A 368 2.96 -2.67 15.33
N TYR A 369 3.43 -3.26 14.23
CA TYR A 369 2.64 -3.38 13.00
C TYR A 369 1.34 -4.11 13.25
N PHE A 370 1.36 -5.28 13.86
CA PHE A 370 0.14 -6.03 14.13
C PHE A 370 -0.75 -5.38 15.19
N SER A 371 -0.21 -4.84 16.28
CA SER A 371 -1.01 -4.22 17.35
C SER A 371 -1.62 -2.89 16.92
N LYS A 372 -0.86 -2.02 16.26
CA LYS A 372 -1.32 -0.69 15.83
C LYS A 372 -2.06 -0.72 14.50
N SER A 373 -1.83 -1.69 13.63
CA SER A 373 -2.74 -1.96 12.51
C SER A 373 -4.16 -2.31 13.01
N TYR A 374 -4.28 -2.84 14.22
CA TYR A 374 -5.57 -2.95 14.91
C TYR A 374 -6.05 -1.64 15.56
N GLN A 375 -5.15 -0.76 16.04
CA GLN A 375 -5.49 0.50 16.75
C GLN A 375 -5.64 1.73 15.84
N ILE A 376 -4.96 1.81 14.70
CA ILE A 376 -5.23 2.81 13.64
C ILE A 376 -6.66 2.66 13.10
N ARG A 377 -7.29 1.54 13.39
CA ARG A 377 -8.71 1.28 13.23
C ARG A 377 -9.60 2.08 14.21
N GLU A 378 -9.06 2.62 15.29
CA GLU A 378 -9.78 3.41 16.31
C GLU A 378 -9.43 4.90 16.35
N VAL A 379 -8.46 5.39 15.59
CA VAL A 379 -8.21 6.83 15.51
C VAL A 379 -9.39 7.46 14.77
N LYS A 380 -10.32 8.03 15.55
CA LYS A 380 -11.30 8.99 15.06
C LYS A 380 -10.54 10.05 14.28
N TYR A 381 -10.71 10.06 12.97
CA TYR A 381 -10.35 11.23 12.18
C TYR A 381 -11.16 12.39 12.72
N THR A 382 -10.56 13.22 13.56
CA THR A 382 -11.10 14.53 13.90
C THR A 382 -11.10 15.33 12.62
N ASN A 383 -12.30 15.48 12.06
CA ASN A 383 -12.56 16.17 10.83
C ASN A 383 -12.16 17.65 10.96
N HIS A 384 -11.10 18.03 10.24
CA HIS A 384 -10.96 19.38 9.76
C HIS A 384 -11.04 19.36 8.23
N PHE A 385 -12.21 19.04 7.71
CA PHE A 385 -12.60 19.36 6.34
C PHE A 385 -13.96 20.04 6.37
N ILE A 386 -13.95 21.30 5.97
CA ILE A 386 -15.14 22.15 5.87
C ILE A 386 -16.02 21.58 4.75
N VAL A 387 -17.12 20.93 5.14
CA VAL A 387 -18.22 20.63 4.24
C VAL A 387 -18.93 21.96 3.99
N ARG A 388 -18.78 22.55 2.82
CA ARG A 388 -19.68 23.61 2.37
C ARG A 388 -21.02 22.97 1.98
N GLU A 389 -21.95 22.94 2.92
CA GLU A 389 -23.36 22.76 2.59
C GLU A 389 -23.85 24.01 1.86
N ASN A 390 -24.26 23.84 0.62
CA ASN A 390 -25.01 24.86 -0.12
C ASN A 390 -26.41 25.00 0.48
N SER A 391 -26.57 25.79 1.55
CA SER A 391 -27.87 26.26 1.98
C SER A 391 -28.33 27.38 1.05
N LYS A 392 -29.24 27.06 0.15
CA LYS A 392 -30.04 28.07 -0.56
C LYS A 392 -30.87 28.84 0.46
N LYS A 393 -30.44 30.02 0.86
CA LYS A 393 -31.28 30.99 1.53
C LYS A 393 -32.26 31.56 0.51
N THR A 394 -33.50 31.11 0.57
CA THR A 394 -34.65 31.80 -0.04
C THR A 394 -34.87 33.10 0.65
N ASN A 395 -34.57 34.18 -0.03
CA ASN A 395 -34.97 35.53 0.40
C ASN A 395 -36.47 35.68 0.28
N ASN A 396 -37.20 35.65 1.38
CA ASN A 396 -38.54 36.21 1.50
C ASN A 396 -38.46 37.63 2.07
N LYS A 397 -38.42 38.63 1.17
CA LYS A 397 -38.74 40.00 1.51
C LYS A 397 -40.25 40.09 1.77
N LYS A 398 -40.66 40.28 3.00
CA LYS A 398 -41.97 40.90 3.31
C LYS A 398 -41.73 42.30 3.86
N ASN A 399 -42.16 43.25 3.05
CA ASN A 399 -42.39 44.64 3.43
C ASN A 399 -43.27 44.73 4.67
N LYS A 400 -42.89 45.53 5.66
CA LYS A 400 -43.84 46.25 6.53
C LYS A 400 -43.28 47.64 6.83
N ILE A 401 -43.88 48.56 6.14
CA ILE A 401 -43.91 49.99 6.45
C ILE A 401 -44.76 50.17 7.69
N LYS A 402 -44.28 50.90 8.70
CA LYS A 402 -45.04 51.95 9.44
C LYS A 402 -44.23 52.47 10.63
N LYS A 403 -43.95 53.79 10.50
CA LYS A 403 -44.16 54.91 11.46
C LYS A 403 -43.69 54.68 12.91
N LEU A 404 -42.67 55.39 13.31
CA LEU A 404 -42.69 56.74 13.94
C LEU A 404 -41.23 57.21 14.05
#